data_ab58489b443ba8cd8d57a07496d3c43b
#
_entry.id   ab58489b443ba8cd8d57a07496d3c43b
#
_cell.length_a   1.000
_cell.length_b   1.000
_cell.length_c   1.000
_cell.angle_alpha   90.00
_cell.angle_beta   90.00
_cell.angle_gamma   90.00
#
_symmetry.space_group_name_H-M   'P 1'
#
loop_
_entity.id
_entity.type
_entity.pdbx_description
1 polymer ?
#
loop_
_entity_poly.entity_id
_entity_poly.type
_entity_poly.pdbx_seq_one_letter_code
_entity_poly.pdbx_strand_id
1 'polypeptide(L)'
;MTFVARSLDVEAMPTPGGSDPVGRRISRRGFLTATAGLLMAACGPTYPSSPPRSPLQASIGPAASASPASPSPGSPSPGLPGPVPSRGPSAVAEENRRPGDKGWQAGFSGVPAILGYLDRTSVAPGDSIGLRARGNGRFDARWYRVGWYRGAGGRPMRVDRGLSAKPTPGLVVDAGSGLAEEPWPEVLRIEIPPDWPSGVYVVVLDPASGSAGMAVFVVRPGTVSPASVLYVNAAATWQAYNHHGPSLYGTLPAGRYGGASWERAHEISFDRPYSEAGGAGYLPRWEAAFIRWQERNGHDVAYCADLDLEMHPEVVGGRRLLVLPGHHEYWSGPMRDTLEATLATGASAAFLSANTIYWQIRLDASPFGPGRRLICYKSRTADPITPTHPELTTCQWRLPPVSRPESLVIGQMYGHVVRTPADWVVVNSGHWLYEGTGVRDGDRFVSLVGQEYDTFYPKLSPPGTELWAQSPTVTAADQADPTGHPTLHTATVHTTPAGGTVVAAGTYQWSWALDTFGQHYYQGRFTPTDARVARVTANIYRRLGDGVG
;
A
#
# COMPACT_ATOMS: atom_id res chain seq x y z
N MET A 1 32.12 32.69 -5.51
CA MET A 1 31.22 33.57 -6.26
C MET A 1 29.89 33.60 -5.54
N THR A 2 29.63 34.73 -4.92
CA THR A 2 28.52 34.97 -4.00
C THR A 2 27.31 35.46 -4.78
N PHE A 3 26.17 34.81 -4.67
CA PHE A 3 24.93 35.34 -5.23
C PHE A 3 24.04 35.94 -4.13
N VAL A 4 23.74 37.22 -4.31
CA VAL A 4 22.91 38.06 -3.46
C VAL A 4 21.44 37.89 -3.86
N ALA A 5 20.58 37.56 -2.91
CA ALA A 5 19.13 37.55 -3.09
C ALA A 5 18.57 38.96 -2.93
N ARG A 6 17.81 39.44 -3.93
CA ARG A 6 17.02 40.67 -3.85
C ARG A 6 15.61 40.37 -3.34
N SER A 7 15.20 41.09 -2.31
CA SER A 7 13.83 41.15 -1.81
C SER A 7 12.99 42.07 -2.71
N LEU A 8 11.76 41.68 -3.01
CA LEU A 8 10.73 42.53 -3.58
C LEU A 8 9.70 42.90 -2.50
N ASP A 9 9.61 44.19 -2.21
CA ASP A 9 8.60 44.76 -1.34
C ASP A 9 7.27 44.88 -2.10
N VAL A 10 6.16 44.50 -1.45
CA VAL A 10 4.80 44.75 -1.91
C VAL A 10 4.12 45.70 -0.93
N GLU A 11 3.77 46.86 -1.44
CA GLU A 11 3.07 47.95 -0.74
C GLU A 11 1.65 47.55 -0.34
N ALA A 12 1.26 47.99 0.87
CA ALA A 12 -0.07 47.82 1.44
C ALA A 12 -0.96 49.03 1.14
N MET A 13 -2.21 48.83 0.74
CA MET A 13 -3.25 49.85 0.71
C MET A 13 -4.13 49.83 1.98
N PRO A 14 -4.68 50.98 2.40
CA PRO A 14 -5.21 51.15 3.76
C PRO A 14 -6.71 50.86 3.91
N THR A 15 -7.08 50.41 5.11
CA THR A 15 -8.46 50.33 5.61
C THR A 15 -8.77 51.46 6.60
N PRO A 16 -10.00 51.95 6.71
CA PRO A 16 -10.37 52.98 7.69
C PRO A 16 -10.96 52.43 8.99
N GLY A 17 -10.44 52.90 10.06
CA GLY A 17 -10.97 53.31 11.34
C GLY A 17 -11.79 52.42 12.25
N GLY A 18 -11.30 52.25 13.52
CA GLY A 18 -12.12 51.86 14.67
C GLY A 18 -11.30 51.38 15.90
N SER A 19 -10.94 52.35 16.75
CA SER A 19 -10.61 52.33 18.21
C SER A 19 -10.06 51.06 18.94
N ASP A 20 -8.85 51.24 19.47
CA ASP A 20 -8.11 50.54 20.52
C ASP A 20 -8.80 50.56 21.92
N PRO A 21 -8.41 49.75 22.99
CA PRO A 21 -7.02 49.52 23.37
C PRO A 21 -6.66 48.16 24.06
N VAL A 22 -5.38 48.02 24.32
CA VAL A 22 -4.63 47.23 25.31
C VAL A 22 -3.82 46.07 24.75
N GLY A 23 -2.53 46.31 24.73
CA GLY A 23 -1.48 45.49 24.17
C GLY A 23 -1.07 44.27 24.98
N ARG A 24 -0.62 43.27 24.24
CA ARG A 24 0.48 42.36 24.60
C ARG A 24 1.24 41.97 23.32
N ARG A 25 2.50 42.33 23.29
CA ARG A 25 3.45 41.92 22.25
C ARG A 25 3.73 40.43 22.38
N ILE A 26 3.42 39.66 21.35
CA ILE A 26 3.87 38.28 21.17
C ILE A 26 4.94 38.28 20.07
N SER A 27 6.12 37.78 20.40
CA SER A 27 7.29 37.80 19.51
C SER A 27 7.11 36.81 18.34
N ARG A 28 7.55 37.26 17.17
CA ARG A 28 7.43 36.55 15.85
C ARG A 28 8.32 35.28 15.70
N ARG A 29 8.79 34.66 16.77
CA ARG A 29 9.64 33.46 16.68
C ARG A 29 8.97 32.14 17.01
N GLY A 30 7.66 32.11 17.32
CA GLY A 30 6.94 30.91 17.72
C GLY A 30 6.06 30.24 16.64
N PHE A 31 5.98 30.74 15.41
CA PHE A 31 4.92 30.32 14.47
C PHE A 31 5.37 29.35 13.36
N LEU A 32 6.62 28.94 13.31
CA LEU A 32 7.15 28.08 12.23
C LEU A 32 7.44 26.61 12.66
N THR A 33 7.13 26.22 13.89
CA THR A 33 7.37 24.85 14.38
C THR A 33 6.09 24.04 14.67
N ALA A 34 4.91 24.62 14.51
CA ALA A 34 3.65 23.97 14.89
C ALA A 34 2.90 23.24 13.74
N THR A 35 3.27 23.42 12.49
CA THR A 35 2.51 22.88 11.34
C THR A 35 2.99 21.53 10.81
N ALA A 36 4.11 21.00 11.28
CA ALA A 36 4.64 19.70 10.85
C ALA A 36 4.29 18.52 11.77
N GLY A 37 3.69 18.78 12.94
CA GLY A 37 3.41 17.76 13.96
C GLY A 37 2.00 17.16 13.95
N LEU A 38 1.06 17.75 13.21
CA LEU A 38 -0.37 17.43 13.39
C LEU A 38 -0.96 16.36 12.47
N LEU A 39 -0.18 15.74 11.58
CA LEU A 39 -0.70 14.77 10.60
C LEU A 39 -0.65 13.31 11.04
N MET A 40 -0.22 13.00 12.27
CA MET A 40 0.00 11.62 12.71
C MET A 40 -0.74 11.21 14.00
N ALA A 41 -1.61 12.06 14.55
CA ALA A 41 -2.22 11.83 15.88
C ALA A 41 -3.58 11.10 15.85
N ALA A 42 -4.00 10.47 14.74
CA ALA A 42 -5.37 9.94 14.60
C ALA A 42 -5.51 8.41 14.71
N CYS A 43 -4.51 7.67 15.18
CA CYS A 43 -4.57 6.20 15.23
C CYS A 43 -4.74 5.58 16.63
N GLY A 44 -5.33 6.28 17.60
CA GLY A 44 -5.56 5.70 18.93
C GLY A 44 -6.98 5.93 19.44
N PRO A 45 -7.82 4.88 19.61
CA PRO A 45 -9.04 5.00 20.38
C PRO A 45 -8.75 4.90 21.88
N THR A 46 -9.24 5.86 22.66
CA THR A 46 -9.31 5.78 24.12
C THR A 46 -10.37 4.73 24.51
N TYR A 47 -9.96 3.73 25.27
CA TYR A 47 -10.86 2.69 25.79
C TYR A 47 -11.27 2.98 27.23
N PRO A 48 -12.56 2.77 27.64
CA PRO A 48 -12.93 2.69 29.04
C PRO A 48 -12.52 1.31 29.59
N SER A 49 -11.87 1.31 30.75
CA SER A 49 -11.43 0.13 31.50
C SER A 49 -12.61 -0.64 32.08
N SER A 50 -12.68 -1.94 31.84
CA SER A 50 -13.55 -2.89 32.54
C SER A 50 -12.68 -3.87 33.36
N PRO A 51 -13.15 -4.30 34.56
CA PRO A 51 -12.33 -5.09 35.48
C PRO A 51 -12.17 -6.57 35.06
N PRO A 52 -11.15 -7.27 35.57
CA PRO A 52 -10.82 -8.63 35.14
C PRO A 52 -11.79 -9.67 35.70
N ARG A 53 -12.22 -10.62 34.88
CA ARG A 53 -12.88 -11.86 35.30
C ARG A 53 -11.92 -13.02 35.26
N SER A 54 -11.91 -13.80 36.34
CA SER A 54 -11.09 -14.98 36.58
C SER A 54 -11.33 -16.12 35.58
N PRO A 55 -10.32 -17.00 35.33
CA PRO A 55 -10.42 -18.07 34.34
C PRO A 55 -11.17 -19.29 34.85
N LEU A 56 -12.06 -19.83 34.02
CA LEU A 56 -12.66 -21.15 34.17
C LEU A 56 -11.67 -22.23 33.70
N GLN A 57 -11.32 -23.13 34.60
CA GLN A 57 -10.56 -24.35 34.31
C GLN A 57 -11.43 -25.35 33.54
N ALA A 58 -10.98 -25.80 32.38
CA ALA A 58 -11.50 -26.98 31.70
C ALA A 58 -10.51 -28.15 31.87
N SER A 59 -10.98 -29.21 32.45
CA SER A 59 -10.23 -30.46 32.66
C SER A 59 -10.16 -31.28 31.39
N ILE A 60 -8.95 -31.73 31.03
CA ILE A 60 -8.69 -32.65 29.92
C ILE A 60 -8.38 -34.02 30.53
N GLY A 61 -9.18 -35.04 30.19
CA GLY A 61 -8.93 -36.45 30.49
C GLY A 61 -7.92 -37.09 29.50
N PRO A 62 -7.24 -38.17 29.88
CA PRO A 62 -6.13 -38.71 29.13
C PRO A 62 -6.56 -39.57 27.93
N ALA A 63 -5.91 -39.34 26.78
CA ALA A 63 -6.04 -40.17 25.59
C ALA A 63 -4.98 -41.30 25.59
N ALA A 64 -5.40 -42.46 25.14
CA ALA A 64 -4.64 -43.72 25.14
C ALA A 64 -3.50 -43.73 24.11
N SER A 65 -2.39 -44.35 24.50
CA SER A 65 -1.20 -44.60 23.68
C SER A 65 -1.42 -45.72 22.66
N ALA A 66 -1.08 -45.48 21.39
CA ALA A 66 -0.91 -46.51 20.38
C ALA A 66 0.57 -46.58 19.97
N SER A 67 1.12 -47.80 19.99
CA SER A 67 2.50 -48.10 19.61
C SER A 67 2.71 -48.10 18.09
N PRO A 68 3.92 -47.78 17.60
CA PRO A 68 4.20 -47.71 16.17
C PRO A 68 4.51 -49.10 15.57
N ALA A 69 3.99 -49.35 14.36
CA ALA A 69 4.28 -50.52 13.53
C ALA A 69 5.60 -50.31 12.74
N SER A 70 6.35 -51.41 12.58
CA SER A 70 7.64 -51.47 11.88
C SER A 70 7.50 -51.28 10.34
N PRO A 71 8.51 -50.73 9.65
CA PRO A 71 8.45 -50.51 8.21
C PRO A 71 8.82 -51.76 7.39
N SER A 72 8.07 -51.95 6.28
CA SER A 72 8.39 -52.91 5.21
C SER A 72 9.42 -52.35 4.24
N PRO A 73 10.26 -53.15 3.60
CA PRO A 73 11.33 -52.69 2.72
C PRO A 73 10.88 -52.54 1.26
N GLY A 74 11.37 -51.49 0.58
CA GLY A 74 11.61 -51.47 -0.85
C GLY A 74 10.63 -50.68 -1.72
N SER A 75 10.90 -49.42 -1.92
CA SER A 75 10.51 -48.68 -3.14
C SER A 75 11.73 -47.93 -3.69
N PRO A 76 11.94 -47.92 -5.02
CA PRO A 76 13.13 -47.32 -5.61
C PRO A 76 13.12 -45.80 -5.47
N SER A 77 14.30 -45.21 -5.18
CA SER A 77 14.56 -43.79 -5.12
C SER A 77 14.14 -43.10 -6.44
N PRO A 78 13.45 -41.96 -6.37
CA PRO A 78 13.25 -41.12 -7.54
C PRO A 78 14.61 -40.60 -8.02
N GLY A 79 14.90 -40.78 -9.32
CA GLY A 79 16.08 -40.20 -9.98
C GLY A 79 16.10 -38.70 -9.83
N LEU A 80 17.31 -38.14 -9.69
CA LEU A 80 17.57 -36.70 -9.70
C LEU A 80 16.89 -36.05 -10.92
N PRO A 81 16.15 -34.94 -10.73
CA PRO A 81 15.59 -34.21 -11.86
C PRO A 81 16.75 -33.72 -12.75
N GLY A 82 16.60 -33.95 -14.05
CA GLY A 82 17.54 -33.44 -15.05
C GLY A 82 17.64 -31.91 -15.03
N PRO A 83 18.66 -31.32 -15.68
CA PRO A 83 18.86 -29.87 -15.68
C PRO A 83 17.60 -29.18 -16.19
N VAL A 84 17.05 -28.28 -15.36
CA VAL A 84 15.92 -27.43 -15.74
C VAL A 84 16.34 -26.62 -16.96
N PRO A 85 15.58 -26.64 -18.08
CA PRO A 85 15.91 -25.85 -19.25
C PRO A 85 15.98 -24.39 -18.87
N SER A 86 17.06 -23.71 -19.27
CA SER A 86 17.23 -22.26 -19.09
C SER A 86 16.01 -21.57 -19.70
N ARG A 87 15.11 -21.01 -18.88
CA ARG A 87 14.04 -20.15 -19.36
C ARG A 87 14.69 -19.00 -20.15
N GLY A 88 14.20 -18.74 -21.35
CA GLY A 88 14.53 -17.52 -22.09
C GLY A 88 14.25 -16.26 -21.25
N PRO A 89 14.68 -15.08 -21.71
CA PRO A 89 14.43 -13.84 -21.00
C PRO A 89 12.92 -13.69 -20.73
N SER A 90 12.56 -13.25 -19.50
CA SER A 90 11.17 -13.03 -19.12
C SER A 90 10.51 -11.96 -20.00
N ALA A 91 9.17 -12.00 -20.13
CA ALA A 91 8.42 -10.99 -20.88
C ALA A 91 8.69 -9.57 -20.33
N VAL A 92 8.86 -9.44 -19.00
CA VAL A 92 9.23 -8.18 -18.33
C VAL A 92 10.66 -7.75 -18.72
N ALA A 93 11.61 -8.67 -18.79
CA ALA A 93 12.98 -8.33 -19.21
C ALA A 93 13.03 -7.83 -20.66
N GLU A 94 12.28 -8.47 -21.58
CA GLU A 94 12.13 -8.01 -22.97
C GLU A 94 11.48 -6.62 -23.03
N GLU A 95 10.42 -6.40 -22.26
CA GLU A 95 9.72 -5.12 -22.18
C GLU A 95 10.68 -4.00 -21.73
N ASN A 96 11.51 -4.24 -20.73
CA ASN A 96 12.45 -3.26 -20.18
C ASN A 96 13.67 -2.95 -21.07
N ARG A 97 13.87 -3.68 -22.17
CA ARG A 97 14.85 -3.32 -23.22
C ARG A 97 14.36 -2.20 -24.13
N ARG A 98 13.05 -1.96 -24.17
CA ARG A 98 12.46 -0.88 -24.97
C ARG A 98 12.89 0.50 -24.46
N PRO A 99 12.89 1.53 -25.32
CA PRO A 99 13.21 2.89 -24.90
C PRO A 99 12.22 3.39 -23.86
N GLY A 100 12.74 3.98 -22.79
CA GLY A 100 11.95 4.66 -21.77
C GLY A 100 11.98 6.17 -21.90
N ASP A 101 11.11 6.84 -21.16
CA ASP A 101 10.98 8.29 -21.07
C ASP A 101 10.69 8.68 -19.62
N LYS A 102 11.31 9.77 -19.15
CA LYS A 102 11.09 10.32 -17.80
C LYS A 102 9.81 11.18 -17.69
N GLY A 103 9.16 11.46 -18.80
CA GLY A 103 7.92 12.27 -18.85
C GLY A 103 6.77 11.73 -18.00
N TRP A 104 6.80 10.46 -17.64
CA TRP A 104 5.83 9.85 -16.73
C TRP A 104 5.80 10.47 -15.33
N GLN A 105 6.81 11.28 -14.97
CA GLN A 105 6.94 11.95 -13.67
C GLN A 105 6.44 13.39 -13.69
N ALA A 106 5.99 13.89 -14.84
CA ALA A 106 5.76 15.31 -15.05
C ALA A 106 4.73 15.95 -14.09
N GLY A 107 3.79 15.14 -13.57
CA GLY A 107 2.77 15.61 -12.64
C GLY A 107 3.06 15.35 -11.16
N PHE A 108 4.19 14.74 -10.79
CA PHE A 108 4.48 14.39 -9.38
C PHE A 108 4.71 15.61 -8.48
N SER A 109 4.95 16.77 -9.04
CA SER A 109 5.14 18.01 -8.29
C SER A 109 4.32 19.15 -8.91
N GLY A 110 3.98 20.13 -8.06
CA GLY A 110 3.18 21.28 -8.47
C GLY A 110 1.67 21.06 -8.26
N VAL A 111 0.91 22.15 -8.49
CA VAL A 111 -0.56 22.11 -8.44
C VAL A 111 -1.07 21.85 -9.84
N PRO A 112 -1.76 20.75 -10.11
CA PRO A 112 -2.24 20.43 -11.45
C PRO A 112 -3.20 21.48 -12.01
N ALA A 113 -2.99 21.92 -13.25
CA ALA A 113 -3.93 22.77 -13.97
C ALA A 113 -5.15 21.98 -14.48
N ILE A 114 -4.93 20.68 -14.78
CA ILE A 114 -5.97 19.71 -15.15
C ILE A 114 -5.93 18.56 -14.14
N LEU A 115 -7.03 18.35 -13.45
CA LEU A 115 -7.24 17.20 -12.58
C LEU A 115 -7.93 16.09 -13.36
N GLY A 116 -7.61 14.83 -13.06
CA GLY A 116 -8.26 13.69 -13.68
C GLY A 116 -8.25 12.42 -12.84
N TYR A 117 -9.16 11.53 -13.17
CA TYR A 117 -9.21 10.17 -12.64
C TYR A 117 -9.78 9.22 -13.70
N LEU A 118 -9.64 7.92 -13.47
CA LEU A 118 -10.11 6.89 -14.37
C LEU A 118 -11.32 6.17 -13.76
N ASP A 119 -12.29 5.77 -14.60
CA ASP A 119 -13.50 5.07 -14.16
C ASP A 119 -13.26 3.59 -13.79
N ARG A 120 -12.01 3.14 -13.87
CA ARG A 120 -11.55 1.81 -13.45
C ARG A 120 -10.23 1.94 -12.70
N THR A 121 -10.06 1.16 -11.63
CA THR A 121 -8.80 1.04 -10.89
C THR A 121 -7.86 0.08 -11.60
N SER A 122 -8.42 -0.97 -12.21
CA SER A 122 -7.69 -1.93 -13.02
C SER A 122 -8.51 -2.37 -14.23
N VAL A 123 -7.82 -2.83 -15.27
CA VAL A 123 -8.40 -3.32 -16.53
C VAL A 123 -7.56 -4.47 -17.07
N ALA A 124 -8.17 -5.37 -17.85
CA ALA A 124 -7.45 -6.35 -18.66
C ALA A 124 -7.29 -5.83 -20.11
N PRO A 125 -6.35 -6.40 -20.91
CA PRO A 125 -6.32 -6.16 -22.34
C PRO A 125 -7.67 -6.50 -22.99
N GLY A 126 -8.19 -5.59 -23.84
CA GLY A 126 -9.51 -5.65 -24.43
C GLY A 126 -10.61 -4.94 -23.62
N ASP A 127 -10.39 -4.65 -22.34
CA ASP A 127 -11.32 -3.82 -21.57
C ASP A 127 -11.27 -2.35 -22.01
N SER A 128 -12.35 -1.62 -21.76
CA SER A 128 -12.38 -0.17 -21.94
C SER A 128 -12.15 0.58 -20.64
N ILE A 129 -11.46 1.73 -20.71
CA ILE A 129 -11.25 2.65 -19.59
C ILE A 129 -11.55 4.09 -19.99
N GLY A 130 -12.32 4.80 -19.17
CA GLY A 130 -12.71 6.17 -19.37
C GLY A 130 -11.88 7.14 -18.53
N LEU A 131 -11.32 8.18 -19.16
CA LEU A 131 -10.67 9.30 -18.50
C LEU A 131 -11.69 10.40 -18.24
N ARG A 132 -11.79 10.82 -17.00
CA ARG A 132 -12.60 11.96 -16.55
C ARG A 132 -11.68 13.08 -16.09
N ALA A 133 -11.97 14.30 -16.52
CA ALA A 133 -11.09 15.41 -16.26
C ALA A 133 -11.85 16.70 -15.99
N ARG A 134 -11.26 17.52 -15.12
CA ARG A 134 -11.70 18.88 -14.76
C ARG A 134 -10.55 19.86 -14.90
N GLY A 135 -10.83 21.05 -15.37
CA GLY A 135 -9.86 22.13 -15.52
C GLY A 135 -10.41 23.21 -16.43
N ASN A 136 -9.52 24.02 -17.00
CA ASN A 136 -9.91 25.05 -17.96
C ASN A 136 -8.91 25.07 -19.12
N GLY A 137 -9.26 24.45 -20.22
CA GLY A 137 -8.45 24.50 -21.42
C GLY A 137 -8.15 23.15 -22.05
N ARG A 138 -7.21 23.18 -22.99
CA ARG A 138 -6.78 21.99 -23.74
C ARG A 138 -5.58 21.33 -23.06
N PHE A 139 -5.49 20.01 -23.23
CA PHE A 139 -4.39 19.20 -22.73
C PHE A 139 -4.18 17.98 -23.63
N ASP A 140 -3.00 17.38 -23.53
CA ASP A 140 -2.69 16.06 -24.10
C ASP A 140 -2.70 15.02 -22.99
N ALA A 141 -3.30 13.84 -23.22
CA ALA A 141 -3.19 12.68 -22.33
C ALA A 141 -2.07 11.77 -22.82
N ARG A 142 -1.01 11.63 -22.02
CA ARG A 142 0.14 10.76 -22.33
C ARG A 142 0.13 9.56 -21.41
N TRP A 143 0.00 8.38 -21.98
CA TRP A 143 -0.12 7.12 -21.26
C TRP A 143 1.26 6.46 -21.14
N TYR A 144 1.65 6.09 -19.95
CA TYR A 144 2.93 5.45 -19.67
C TYR A 144 2.73 4.16 -18.87
N ARG A 145 3.51 3.12 -19.22
CA ARG A 145 3.72 1.98 -18.34
C ARG A 145 4.92 2.26 -17.43
N VAL A 146 4.75 2.06 -16.13
CA VAL A 146 5.82 2.21 -15.13
C VAL A 146 6.67 0.94 -15.08
N GLY A 147 7.98 1.08 -15.00
CA GLY A 147 8.93 -0.04 -14.95
C GLY A 147 10.36 0.45 -14.74
N TRP A 148 11.35 -0.29 -15.25
CA TRP A 148 12.76 0.13 -15.18
C TRP A 148 13.21 0.94 -16.41
N TYR A 149 13.05 0.39 -17.61
CA TYR A 149 13.39 0.99 -18.91
C TYR A 149 14.76 1.68 -18.92
N ARG A 150 15.81 0.93 -18.53
CA ARG A 150 17.20 1.44 -18.43
C ARG A 150 17.35 2.67 -17.52
N GLY A 151 16.51 2.78 -16.48
CA GLY A 151 16.53 3.88 -15.52
C GLY A 151 15.57 5.01 -15.82
N ALA A 152 14.95 5.09 -17.00
CA ALA A 152 13.95 6.11 -17.34
C ALA A 152 12.69 5.99 -16.47
N GLY A 153 12.30 4.76 -16.11
CA GLY A 153 11.22 4.48 -15.17
C GLY A 153 9.83 4.41 -15.79
N GLY A 154 9.61 4.86 -17.00
CA GLY A 154 8.36 4.74 -17.73
C GLY A 154 8.57 4.55 -19.21
N ARG A 155 7.64 3.88 -19.89
CA ARG A 155 7.59 3.75 -21.35
C ARG A 155 6.33 4.40 -21.89
N PRO A 156 6.46 5.33 -22.88
CA PRO A 156 5.29 5.88 -23.56
C PRO A 156 4.53 4.78 -24.30
N MET A 157 3.23 4.70 -24.08
CA MET A 157 2.35 3.71 -24.69
C MET A 157 1.42 4.34 -25.72
N ARG A 158 0.91 5.55 -25.41
CA ARG A 158 -0.10 6.22 -26.23
C ARG A 158 -0.09 7.73 -25.94
N VAL A 159 -0.49 8.53 -26.92
CA VAL A 159 -0.74 9.99 -26.75
C VAL A 159 -2.06 10.34 -27.43
N ASP A 160 -3.00 10.89 -26.66
CA ASP A 160 -4.24 11.48 -27.16
C ASP A 160 -4.14 13.00 -27.05
N ARG A 161 -4.21 13.68 -28.20
CA ARG A 161 -3.89 15.12 -28.26
C ARG A 161 -5.14 15.98 -28.29
N GLY A 162 -5.00 17.19 -27.74
CA GLY A 162 -5.97 18.27 -27.89
C GLY A 162 -7.30 18.01 -27.19
N LEU A 163 -7.32 17.16 -26.16
CA LEU A 163 -8.48 16.96 -25.30
C LEU A 163 -8.86 18.29 -24.61
N SER A 164 -10.11 18.40 -24.17
CA SER A 164 -10.62 19.60 -23.51
C SER A 164 -11.19 19.27 -22.15
N ALA A 165 -10.67 19.91 -21.11
CA ALA A 165 -11.26 19.92 -19.80
C ALA A 165 -12.06 21.20 -19.58
N LYS A 166 -13.20 21.08 -18.88
CA LYS A 166 -14.07 22.22 -18.54
C LYS A 166 -14.16 22.39 -17.02
N PRO A 167 -14.35 23.60 -16.53
CA PRO A 167 -14.74 23.81 -15.15
C PRO A 167 -16.03 23.04 -14.85
N THR A 168 -16.06 22.38 -13.69
CA THR A 168 -17.23 21.67 -13.19
C THR A 168 -17.58 22.20 -11.80
N PRO A 169 -18.81 22.02 -11.30
CA PRO A 169 -19.13 22.30 -9.91
C PRO A 169 -18.10 21.69 -8.95
N GLY A 170 -17.98 22.27 -7.77
CA GLY A 170 -17.10 21.73 -6.74
C GLY A 170 -17.52 20.36 -6.23
N LEU A 171 -16.69 19.79 -5.38
CA LEU A 171 -16.90 18.51 -4.74
C LEU A 171 -18.28 18.45 -4.05
N VAL A 172 -19.07 17.46 -4.39
CA VAL A 172 -20.33 17.14 -3.69
C VAL A 172 -20.02 16.12 -2.61
N VAL A 173 -20.41 16.45 -1.38
CA VAL A 173 -20.16 15.60 -0.21
C VAL A 173 -21.47 15.23 0.43
N ASP A 174 -21.72 13.94 0.63
CA ASP A 174 -22.83 13.44 1.42
C ASP A 174 -22.60 13.76 2.90
N ALA A 175 -23.57 14.42 3.53
CA ALA A 175 -23.44 14.88 4.91
C ALA A 175 -23.49 13.73 5.95
N GLY A 176 -24.09 12.60 5.60
CA GLY A 176 -24.26 11.46 6.51
C GLY A 176 -23.04 10.55 6.55
N SER A 177 -22.48 10.24 5.39
CA SER A 177 -21.37 9.27 5.24
C SER A 177 -20.01 9.93 5.03
N GLY A 178 -19.99 11.19 4.61
CA GLY A 178 -18.78 11.88 4.17
C GLY A 178 -18.35 11.46 2.76
N LEU A 179 -19.14 10.67 2.04
CA LEU A 179 -18.86 10.26 0.67
C LEU A 179 -18.69 11.49 -0.22
N ALA A 180 -17.56 11.55 -0.88
CA ALA A 180 -17.23 12.61 -1.82
C ALA A 180 -16.95 12.00 -3.20
N GLU A 181 -17.75 12.41 -4.17
CA GLU A 181 -17.63 11.98 -5.56
C GLU A 181 -17.60 13.21 -6.48
N GLU A 182 -16.90 13.05 -7.59
CA GLU A 182 -16.81 14.06 -8.61
C GLU A 182 -17.25 13.50 -9.96
N PRO A 183 -18.56 13.56 -10.30
CA PRO A 183 -19.10 12.98 -11.52
C PRO A 183 -18.72 13.84 -12.74
N TRP A 184 -17.43 14.01 -12.97
CA TRP A 184 -16.91 14.79 -14.09
C TRP A 184 -17.26 14.15 -15.42
N PRO A 185 -17.40 14.96 -16.49
CA PRO A 185 -17.61 14.42 -17.82
C PRO A 185 -16.42 13.56 -18.25
N GLU A 186 -16.73 12.48 -18.95
CA GLU A 186 -15.73 11.70 -19.66
C GLU A 186 -15.18 12.52 -20.82
N VAL A 187 -13.86 12.63 -20.90
CA VAL A 187 -13.17 13.37 -21.97
C VAL A 187 -12.52 12.47 -23.00
N LEU A 188 -12.33 11.19 -22.63
CA LEU A 188 -11.75 10.18 -23.49
C LEU A 188 -12.16 8.80 -22.99
N ARG A 189 -12.46 7.86 -23.88
CA ARG A 189 -12.55 6.41 -23.63
C ARG A 189 -11.64 5.70 -24.61
N ILE A 190 -10.86 4.77 -24.09
CA ILE A 190 -10.00 3.90 -24.90
C ILE A 190 -10.28 2.43 -24.57
N GLU A 191 -10.06 1.57 -25.53
CA GLU A 191 -9.88 0.14 -25.33
C GLU A 191 -8.40 -0.14 -25.07
N ILE A 192 -8.09 -0.99 -24.09
CA ILE A 192 -6.71 -1.36 -23.76
C ILE A 192 -6.20 -2.33 -24.83
N PRO A 193 -5.16 -1.96 -25.60
CA PRO A 193 -4.63 -2.82 -26.65
C PRO A 193 -4.17 -4.19 -26.12
N PRO A 194 -4.36 -5.28 -26.90
CA PRO A 194 -3.94 -6.62 -26.49
C PRO A 194 -2.44 -6.76 -26.19
N ASP A 195 -1.62 -5.89 -26.76
CA ASP A 195 -0.16 -5.88 -26.60
C ASP A 195 0.33 -5.01 -25.44
N TRP A 196 -0.58 -4.39 -24.66
CA TRP A 196 -0.17 -3.69 -23.45
C TRP A 196 0.17 -4.69 -22.36
N PRO A 197 1.45 -4.72 -21.90
CA PRO A 197 1.86 -5.66 -20.86
C PRO A 197 1.19 -5.35 -19.52
N SER A 198 0.98 -6.37 -18.70
CA SER A 198 0.60 -6.17 -17.30
C SER A 198 1.57 -5.23 -16.60
N GLY A 199 1.05 -4.32 -15.77
CA GLY A 199 1.87 -3.31 -15.10
C GLY A 199 1.04 -2.22 -14.44
N VAL A 200 1.72 -1.34 -13.69
CA VAL A 200 1.14 -0.07 -13.23
C VAL A 200 1.33 0.96 -14.34
N TYR A 201 0.28 1.71 -14.61
CA TYR A 201 0.23 2.73 -15.65
C TYR A 201 -0.13 4.08 -15.07
N VAL A 202 0.41 5.12 -15.66
CA VAL A 202 0.03 6.50 -15.37
C VAL A 202 -0.39 7.23 -16.64
N VAL A 203 -1.38 8.09 -16.51
CA VAL A 203 -1.80 9.04 -17.55
C VAL A 203 -1.36 10.42 -17.09
N VAL A 204 -0.45 11.04 -17.82
CA VAL A 204 -0.03 12.42 -17.59
C VAL A 204 -0.98 13.32 -18.37
N LEU A 205 -1.67 14.21 -17.68
CA LEU A 205 -2.58 15.22 -18.24
C LEU A 205 -1.77 16.50 -18.44
N ASP A 206 -1.18 16.64 -19.63
CA ASP A 206 -0.21 17.67 -19.98
C ASP A 206 -0.91 18.90 -20.55
N PRO A 207 -1.12 19.98 -19.77
CA PRO A 207 -1.82 21.18 -20.23
C PRO A 207 -0.93 22.04 -21.11
N ALA A 208 -1.52 22.90 -21.91
CA ALA A 208 -0.79 23.90 -22.70
C ALA A 208 -0.01 24.89 -21.80
N SER A 209 -0.44 25.07 -20.54
CA SER A 209 0.24 25.91 -19.53
C SER A 209 -0.11 25.44 -18.12
N GLY A 210 0.84 25.59 -17.19
CA GLY A 210 0.71 25.14 -15.81
C GLY A 210 1.29 23.73 -15.59
N SER A 211 1.14 23.20 -14.38
CA SER A 211 1.64 21.87 -14.02
C SER A 211 0.72 20.76 -14.54
N ALA A 212 1.32 19.68 -14.97
CA ALA A 212 0.58 18.49 -15.40
C ALA A 212 -0.18 17.85 -14.23
N GLY A 213 -1.34 17.26 -14.54
CA GLY A 213 -2.04 16.35 -13.65
C GLY A 213 -1.74 14.91 -13.99
N MET A 214 -2.24 13.98 -13.18
CA MET A 214 -2.03 12.55 -13.37
C MET A 214 -3.29 11.75 -13.03
N ALA A 215 -3.35 10.55 -13.59
CA ALA A 215 -4.23 9.48 -13.13
C ALA A 215 -3.45 8.15 -13.18
N VAL A 216 -3.82 7.18 -12.36
CA VAL A 216 -3.12 5.91 -12.22
C VAL A 216 -4.10 4.73 -12.32
N PHE A 217 -3.66 3.64 -12.93
CA PHE A 217 -4.41 2.38 -13.01
C PHE A 217 -3.48 1.19 -13.20
N VAL A 218 -4.04 0.00 -13.08
CA VAL A 218 -3.30 -1.24 -13.30
C VAL A 218 -3.83 -1.93 -14.56
N VAL A 219 -2.94 -2.39 -15.44
CA VAL A 219 -3.30 -3.37 -16.46
C VAL A 219 -3.04 -4.76 -15.88
N ARG A 220 -4.16 -5.48 -15.60
CA ARG A 220 -4.10 -6.87 -15.14
C ARG A 220 -3.56 -7.79 -16.23
N PRO A 221 -3.04 -8.97 -15.89
CA PRO A 221 -2.75 -9.98 -16.91
C PRO A 221 -4.04 -10.40 -17.62
N GLY A 222 -3.93 -10.72 -18.90
CA GLY A 222 -5.01 -11.44 -19.60
C GLY A 222 -5.21 -12.83 -19.00
N THR A 223 -6.19 -13.59 -19.55
CA THR A 223 -6.58 -14.93 -19.07
C THR A 223 -5.43 -15.94 -19.02
N VAL A 224 -4.40 -15.75 -19.82
CA VAL A 224 -3.20 -16.59 -19.85
C VAL A 224 -1.97 -15.72 -19.60
N SER A 225 -1.35 -15.89 -18.44
CA SER A 225 -0.10 -15.21 -18.10
C SER A 225 0.88 -16.23 -17.52
N PRO A 226 2.08 -16.38 -18.10
CA PRO A 226 3.09 -17.33 -17.61
C PRO A 226 3.78 -16.86 -16.34
N ALA A 227 3.58 -15.60 -15.92
CA ALA A 227 4.24 -15.04 -14.76
C ALA A 227 3.86 -15.79 -13.48
N SER A 228 4.87 -16.26 -12.76
CA SER A 228 4.69 -16.99 -11.49
C SER A 228 4.51 -16.06 -10.30
N VAL A 229 4.87 -14.78 -10.44
CA VAL A 229 4.77 -13.75 -9.40
C VAL A 229 3.62 -12.81 -9.71
N LEU A 230 2.82 -12.48 -8.69
CA LEU A 230 1.80 -11.44 -8.76
C LEU A 230 2.18 -10.30 -7.80
N TYR A 231 2.38 -9.12 -8.36
CA TYR A 231 2.51 -7.89 -7.62
C TYR A 231 1.12 -7.31 -7.34
N VAL A 232 0.82 -7.01 -6.09
CA VAL A 232 -0.46 -6.44 -5.66
C VAL A 232 -0.26 -4.97 -5.29
N ASN A 233 -0.93 -4.07 -6.00
CA ASN A 233 -0.93 -2.63 -5.73
C ASN A 233 -1.93 -2.29 -4.63
N ALA A 234 -1.57 -1.41 -3.69
CA ALA A 234 -2.37 -1.09 -2.51
C ALA A 234 -3.44 0.00 -2.76
N ALA A 235 -4.25 -0.12 -3.80
CA ALA A 235 -5.20 0.90 -4.24
C ALA A 235 -6.24 1.26 -3.16
N ALA A 236 -6.75 0.29 -2.39
CA ALA A 236 -7.70 0.53 -1.31
C ALA A 236 -7.11 1.42 -0.22
N THR A 237 -5.87 1.14 0.19
CA THR A 237 -5.17 1.95 1.19
C THR A 237 -4.86 3.35 0.66
N TRP A 238 -4.45 3.48 -0.61
CA TRP A 238 -4.25 4.81 -1.20
C TRP A 238 -5.52 5.64 -1.16
N GLN A 239 -6.67 5.02 -1.45
CA GLN A 239 -7.96 5.73 -1.42
C GLN A 239 -8.38 6.08 -0.01
N ALA A 240 -8.10 5.25 0.99
CA ALA A 240 -8.39 5.52 2.40
C ALA A 240 -7.70 6.79 2.92
N TYR A 241 -6.50 7.07 2.41
CA TYR A 241 -5.69 8.26 2.73
C TYR A 241 -5.84 9.41 1.72
N ASN A 242 -6.70 9.29 0.73
CA ASN A 242 -6.87 10.33 -0.27
C ASN A 242 -7.57 11.57 0.29
N HIS A 243 -6.83 12.67 0.37
CA HIS A 243 -7.28 13.95 0.92
C HIS A 243 -7.96 14.87 -0.11
N HIS A 244 -8.28 14.39 -1.29
CA HIS A 244 -9.15 15.11 -2.22
C HIS A 244 -10.60 15.04 -1.72
N GLY A 245 -10.94 15.90 -0.78
CA GLY A 245 -12.18 15.85 0.01
C GLY A 245 -12.02 14.99 1.28
N PRO A 246 -13.14 14.57 1.91
CA PRO A 246 -13.16 13.73 3.09
C PRO A 246 -12.45 12.38 2.85
N SER A 247 -11.70 11.95 3.85
CA SER A 247 -11.01 10.66 3.86
C SER A 247 -11.41 9.85 5.10
N LEU A 248 -10.94 8.61 5.23
CA LEU A 248 -11.13 7.81 6.45
C LEU A 248 -10.34 8.35 7.66
N TYR A 249 -9.56 9.42 7.49
CA TYR A 249 -8.80 10.09 8.57
C TYR A 249 -9.27 11.52 8.83
N GLY A 250 -10.30 11.99 8.10
CA GLY A 250 -10.79 13.35 8.15
C GLY A 250 -9.86 14.34 7.45
N THR A 251 -10.42 15.40 6.88
CA THR A 251 -9.65 16.53 6.30
C THR A 251 -10.46 17.79 6.33
N LEU A 252 -11.64 17.76 6.93
CA LEU A 252 -12.52 18.91 6.94
C LEU A 252 -12.41 19.64 8.27
N PRO A 253 -12.45 20.98 8.25
CA PRO A 253 -12.62 21.76 9.46
C PRO A 253 -13.84 21.28 10.23
N ALA A 254 -13.78 21.37 11.56
CA ALA A 254 -14.88 21.11 12.46
C ALA A 254 -16.20 21.70 11.96
N GLY A 255 -17.27 20.95 12.07
CA GLY A 255 -18.61 21.42 11.81
C GLY A 255 -19.12 21.30 10.37
N ARG A 256 -18.40 20.73 9.43
CA ARG A 256 -18.92 20.53 8.07
C ARG A 256 -20.04 19.47 8.01
N TYR A 257 -20.03 18.53 8.96
CA TYR A 257 -21.06 17.51 9.17
C TYR A 257 -21.80 17.67 10.51
N GLY A 258 -21.58 18.80 11.23
CA GLY A 258 -22.24 19.09 12.50
C GLY A 258 -21.55 18.52 13.75
N GLY A 259 -20.34 17.99 13.67
CA GLY A 259 -19.61 17.36 14.76
C GLY A 259 -18.32 18.05 15.24
N ALA A 260 -17.56 17.38 16.08
CA ALA A 260 -16.33 17.86 16.70
C ALA A 260 -15.15 17.94 15.71
N SER A 261 -14.05 18.50 16.11
CA SER A 261 -12.95 19.10 15.32
C SER A 261 -12.35 18.36 14.12
N TRP A 262 -12.59 17.05 13.91
CA TRP A 262 -12.10 16.28 12.76
C TRP A 262 -13.06 15.14 12.43
N GLU A 263 -14.01 15.39 11.54
CA GLU A 263 -14.89 14.34 11.07
C GLU A 263 -14.23 13.57 9.93
N ARG A 264 -14.24 12.25 10.06
CA ARG A 264 -13.81 11.34 9.00
C ARG A 264 -15.01 10.84 8.21
N ALA A 265 -14.80 10.58 6.93
CA ALA A 265 -15.78 9.85 6.13
C ALA A 265 -15.90 8.40 6.63
N HIS A 266 -17.08 7.81 6.44
CA HIS A 266 -17.30 6.36 6.58
C HIS A 266 -17.34 5.67 5.22
N GLU A 267 -17.59 6.45 4.17
CA GLU A 267 -17.56 6.02 2.78
C GLU A 267 -16.68 6.94 1.97
N ILE A 268 -15.89 6.35 1.10
CA ILE A 268 -15.01 7.08 0.18
C ILE A 268 -15.11 6.46 -1.22
N SER A 269 -14.83 7.25 -2.25
CA SER A 269 -15.01 6.84 -3.63
C SER A 269 -13.71 6.91 -4.43
N PHE A 270 -13.54 5.97 -5.37
CA PHE A 270 -12.53 6.04 -6.43
C PHE A 270 -12.94 6.99 -7.57
N ASP A 271 -14.16 7.53 -7.56
CA ASP A 271 -14.66 8.47 -8.56
C ASP A 271 -14.27 9.91 -8.23
N ARG A 272 -13.00 10.09 -7.95
CA ARG A 272 -12.33 11.37 -7.69
C ARG A 272 -10.82 11.22 -7.86
N PRO A 273 -10.08 12.31 -8.20
CA PRO A 273 -8.64 12.22 -8.32
C PRO A 273 -7.95 11.94 -6.97
N TYR A 274 -6.75 11.39 -7.01
CA TYR A 274 -5.89 11.40 -5.83
C TYR A 274 -5.34 12.81 -5.58
N SER A 275 -5.20 13.19 -4.31
CA SER A 275 -4.59 14.46 -3.90
C SER A 275 -3.07 14.45 -4.01
N GLU A 276 -2.47 13.27 -3.83
CA GLU A 276 -1.02 13.11 -3.78
C GLU A 276 -0.41 12.97 -5.19
N ALA A 277 0.83 13.46 -5.34
CA ALA A 277 1.62 13.34 -6.56
C ALA A 277 0.85 13.72 -7.84
N GLY A 278 0.11 14.84 -7.79
CA GLY A 278 -0.65 15.36 -8.93
C GLY A 278 -1.78 14.48 -9.44
N GLY A 279 -2.16 13.44 -8.69
CA GLY A 279 -3.17 12.45 -9.06
C GLY A 279 -2.63 11.02 -9.20
N ALA A 280 -1.32 10.80 -8.99
CA ALA A 280 -0.71 9.48 -9.03
C ALA A 280 -0.77 8.72 -7.68
N GLY A 281 -1.42 9.30 -6.67
CA GLY A 281 -1.54 8.69 -5.35
C GLY A 281 -0.18 8.44 -4.70
N TYR A 282 -0.05 7.34 -4.01
CA TYR A 282 1.18 6.97 -3.31
C TYR A 282 2.19 6.19 -4.17
N LEU A 283 1.98 6.06 -5.49
CA LEU A 283 2.89 5.37 -6.39
C LEU A 283 4.36 5.80 -6.22
N PRO A 284 4.73 7.11 -6.27
CA PRO A 284 6.12 7.51 -6.16
C PRO A 284 6.68 7.30 -4.74
N ARG A 285 5.83 7.22 -3.73
CA ARG A 285 6.24 7.12 -2.34
C ARG A 285 6.53 5.68 -1.91
N TRP A 286 5.64 4.75 -2.24
CA TRP A 286 5.68 3.41 -1.68
C TRP A 286 6.03 2.31 -2.68
N GLU A 287 5.67 2.48 -3.96
CA GLU A 287 5.67 1.35 -4.89
C GLU A 287 6.64 1.50 -6.06
N ALA A 288 6.85 2.71 -6.59
CA ALA A 288 7.69 2.89 -7.78
C ALA A 288 9.13 2.36 -7.60
N ALA A 289 9.71 2.53 -6.40
CA ALA A 289 11.04 2.00 -6.10
C ALA A 289 11.08 0.48 -6.20
N PHE A 290 10.05 -0.20 -5.69
CA PHE A 290 9.92 -1.65 -5.75
C PHE A 290 9.70 -2.14 -7.20
N ILE A 291 8.76 -1.52 -7.93
CA ILE A 291 8.46 -1.84 -9.33
C ILE A 291 9.74 -1.73 -10.17
N ARG A 292 10.48 -0.64 -10.02
CA ARG A 292 11.74 -0.41 -10.73
C ARG A 292 12.79 -1.48 -10.40
N TRP A 293 12.90 -1.86 -9.12
CA TRP A 293 13.84 -2.88 -8.68
C TRP A 293 13.51 -4.26 -9.27
N GLN A 294 12.27 -4.71 -9.16
CA GLN A 294 11.90 -6.05 -9.64
C GLN A 294 12.02 -6.16 -11.17
N GLU A 295 11.66 -5.12 -11.91
CA GLU A 295 11.77 -5.12 -13.37
C GLU A 295 13.21 -4.96 -13.85
N ARG A 296 14.05 -4.20 -13.12
CA ARG A 296 15.49 -4.11 -13.40
C ARG A 296 16.17 -5.47 -13.29
N ASN A 297 15.73 -6.29 -12.36
CA ASN A 297 16.28 -7.63 -12.15
C ASN A 297 15.66 -8.70 -13.06
N GLY A 298 14.73 -8.32 -13.95
CA GLY A 298 14.15 -9.19 -14.96
C GLY A 298 13.19 -10.25 -14.41
N HIS A 299 12.64 -10.03 -13.19
CA HIS A 299 11.63 -10.92 -12.64
C HIS A 299 10.37 -10.90 -13.49
N ASP A 300 9.82 -12.09 -13.76
CA ASP A 300 8.58 -12.24 -14.54
C ASP A 300 7.38 -12.03 -13.63
N VAL A 301 6.80 -10.82 -13.71
CA VAL A 301 5.78 -10.34 -12.77
C VAL A 301 4.54 -9.91 -13.50
N ALA A 302 3.39 -10.40 -13.06
CA ALA A 302 2.08 -9.84 -13.36
C ALA A 302 1.65 -8.87 -12.25
N TYR A 303 0.73 -7.96 -12.57
CA TYR A 303 0.28 -6.92 -11.65
C TYR A 303 -1.24 -6.95 -11.50
N CYS A 304 -1.74 -6.67 -10.30
CA CYS A 304 -3.15 -6.38 -10.05
C CYS A 304 -3.30 -5.28 -9.00
N ALA A 305 -4.48 -4.67 -8.88
CA ALA A 305 -4.85 -3.91 -7.71
C ALA A 305 -5.31 -4.86 -6.60
N ASP A 306 -5.21 -4.47 -5.34
CA ASP A 306 -5.73 -5.24 -4.22
C ASP A 306 -7.23 -5.53 -4.34
N LEU A 307 -8.01 -4.57 -4.89
CA LEU A 307 -9.43 -4.74 -5.20
C LEU A 307 -9.72 -5.90 -6.17
N ASP A 308 -8.76 -6.25 -7.02
CA ASP A 308 -8.91 -7.37 -7.97
C ASP A 308 -8.99 -8.72 -7.27
N LEU A 309 -8.48 -8.83 -6.04
CA LEU A 309 -8.63 -10.05 -5.25
C LEU A 309 -10.11 -10.35 -4.90
N GLU A 310 -10.98 -9.33 -4.89
CA GLU A 310 -12.43 -9.49 -4.76
C GLU A 310 -13.11 -9.49 -6.14
N MET A 311 -12.77 -8.52 -6.98
CA MET A 311 -13.49 -8.27 -8.23
C MET A 311 -13.10 -9.22 -9.35
N HIS A 312 -11.88 -9.75 -9.31
CA HIS A 312 -11.25 -10.58 -10.35
C HIS A 312 -10.35 -11.65 -9.71
N PRO A 313 -10.90 -12.54 -8.83
CA PRO A 313 -10.10 -13.49 -8.07
C PRO A 313 -9.30 -14.46 -8.95
N GLU A 314 -9.65 -14.60 -10.22
CA GLU A 314 -8.89 -15.39 -11.19
C GLU A 314 -7.46 -14.92 -11.42
N VAL A 315 -7.11 -13.67 -11.05
CA VAL A 315 -5.75 -13.12 -11.24
C VAL A 315 -4.67 -13.87 -10.44
N VAL A 316 -5.08 -14.56 -9.35
CA VAL A 316 -4.17 -15.39 -8.53
C VAL A 316 -3.93 -16.78 -9.11
N GLY A 317 -4.68 -17.15 -10.15
CA GLY A 317 -4.58 -18.48 -10.77
C GLY A 317 -3.17 -18.78 -11.29
N GLY A 318 -2.58 -19.91 -10.86
CA GLY A 318 -1.24 -20.34 -11.28
C GLY A 318 -0.08 -19.51 -10.69
N ARG A 319 -0.35 -18.57 -9.78
CA ARG A 319 0.72 -17.80 -9.10
C ARG A 319 1.36 -18.63 -8.02
N ARG A 320 2.70 -18.54 -7.93
CA ARG A 320 3.49 -19.19 -6.89
C ARG A 320 3.81 -18.24 -5.75
N LEU A 321 3.92 -16.94 -6.03
CA LEU A 321 4.27 -15.90 -5.09
C LEU A 321 3.40 -14.66 -5.30
N LEU A 322 2.73 -14.21 -4.25
CA LEU A 322 2.10 -12.89 -4.16
C LEU A 322 3.07 -11.95 -3.44
N VAL A 323 3.30 -10.76 -3.99
CA VAL A 323 4.20 -9.74 -3.40
C VAL A 323 3.39 -8.48 -3.10
N LEU A 324 3.38 -8.08 -1.82
CA LEU A 324 2.59 -6.98 -1.28
C LEU A 324 3.53 -5.96 -0.60
N PRO A 325 4.14 -5.04 -1.37
CA PRO A 325 5.01 -4.02 -0.80
C PRO A 325 4.24 -2.75 -0.42
N GLY A 326 4.85 -1.87 0.36
CA GLY A 326 4.29 -0.57 0.70
C GLY A 326 3.33 -0.63 1.87
N HIS A 327 2.04 -0.34 1.66
CA HIS A 327 1.05 -0.23 2.74
C HIS A 327 -0.29 -0.85 2.35
N HIS A 328 -0.63 -2.00 2.91
CA HIS A 328 -1.82 -2.80 2.60
C HIS A 328 -2.81 -2.88 3.78
N GLU A 329 -3.25 -1.76 4.30
CA GLU A 329 -3.99 -1.64 5.57
C GLU A 329 -5.48 -2.03 5.46
N TYR A 330 -6.12 -1.75 4.31
CA TYR A 330 -7.57 -1.84 4.12
C TYR A 330 -7.94 -3.01 3.21
N TRP A 331 -8.59 -4.04 3.76
CA TRP A 331 -8.95 -5.25 3.04
C TRP A 331 -10.40 -5.66 3.28
N SER A 332 -11.11 -6.08 2.24
CA SER A 332 -12.44 -6.67 2.37
C SER A 332 -12.38 -8.16 2.74
N GLY A 333 -13.53 -8.71 3.16
CA GLY A 333 -13.68 -10.15 3.41
C GLY A 333 -13.25 -10.99 2.20
N PRO A 334 -13.85 -10.78 1.01
CA PRO A 334 -13.50 -11.53 -0.19
C PRO A 334 -12.04 -11.38 -0.63
N MET A 335 -11.42 -10.19 -0.49
CA MET A 335 -9.99 -10.01 -0.78
C MET A 335 -9.14 -10.94 0.09
N ARG A 336 -9.43 -10.99 1.38
CA ARG A 336 -8.72 -11.83 2.33
C ARG A 336 -8.99 -13.32 2.10
N ASP A 337 -10.22 -13.69 1.80
CA ASP A 337 -10.61 -15.06 1.49
C ASP A 337 -9.89 -15.58 0.22
N THR A 338 -9.75 -14.74 -0.80
CA THR A 338 -8.98 -15.06 -2.02
C THR A 338 -7.49 -15.29 -1.70
N LEU A 339 -6.88 -14.45 -0.85
CA LEU A 339 -5.51 -14.65 -0.40
C LEU A 339 -5.36 -15.96 0.38
N GLU A 340 -6.22 -16.21 1.38
CA GLU A 340 -6.19 -17.43 2.20
C GLU A 340 -6.41 -18.70 1.33
N ALA A 341 -7.34 -18.66 0.38
CA ALA A 341 -7.57 -19.74 -0.58
C ALA A 341 -6.33 -19.97 -1.46
N THR A 342 -5.67 -18.92 -1.91
CA THR A 342 -4.44 -19.02 -2.71
C THR A 342 -3.31 -19.66 -1.91
N LEU A 343 -3.11 -19.25 -0.65
CA LEU A 343 -2.13 -19.86 0.23
C LEU A 343 -2.44 -21.34 0.51
N ALA A 344 -3.72 -21.72 0.57
CA ALA A 344 -4.16 -23.09 0.75
C ALA A 344 -3.84 -24.00 -0.45
N THR A 345 -3.51 -23.46 -1.62
CA THR A 345 -3.00 -24.23 -2.78
C THR A 345 -1.50 -24.51 -2.72
N GLY A 346 -0.78 -24.02 -1.70
CA GLY A 346 0.68 -24.10 -1.60
C GLY A 346 1.41 -22.91 -2.20
N ALA A 347 0.70 -21.88 -2.66
CA ALA A 347 1.31 -20.62 -3.04
C ALA A 347 1.92 -19.90 -1.83
N SER A 348 2.86 -18.99 -2.09
CA SER A 348 3.58 -18.22 -1.09
C SER A 348 3.16 -16.74 -1.13
N ALA A 349 3.40 -16.00 -0.03
CA ALA A 349 3.22 -14.56 0.00
C ALA A 349 4.41 -13.86 0.66
N ALA A 350 4.75 -12.67 0.16
CA ALA A 350 5.75 -11.78 0.73
C ALA A 350 5.10 -10.43 1.07
N PHE A 351 4.80 -10.20 2.34
CA PHE A 351 4.31 -8.94 2.87
C PHE A 351 5.51 -8.04 3.20
N LEU A 352 5.97 -7.29 2.20
CA LEU A 352 7.08 -6.33 2.34
C LEU A 352 6.51 -4.95 2.71
N SER A 353 5.69 -4.95 3.74
CA SER A 353 4.82 -3.88 4.24
C SER A 353 4.66 -3.98 5.76
N ALA A 354 3.91 -3.09 6.37
CA ALA A 354 3.46 -3.15 7.76
C ALA A 354 2.01 -2.69 7.87
N ASN A 355 1.40 -2.86 9.06
CA ASN A 355 0.00 -2.56 9.30
C ASN A 355 -0.91 -3.17 8.23
N THR A 356 -0.60 -4.42 7.88
CA THR A 356 -1.20 -5.11 6.74
C THR A 356 -2.48 -5.82 7.19
N ILE A 357 -3.57 -5.71 6.38
CA ILE A 357 -4.88 -6.32 6.65
C ILE A 357 -5.41 -5.90 8.05
N TYR A 358 -5.33 -4.60 8.35
CA TYR A 358 -5.70 -4.09 9.67
C TYR A 358 -7.19 -3.74 9.80
N TRP A 359 -7.73 -3.00 8.80
CA TRP A 359 -9.14 -2.63 8.76
C TRP A 359 -9.92 -3.52 7.80
N GLN A 360 -11.00 -4.14 8.28
CA GLN A 360 -12.00 -4.71 7.39
C GLN A 360 -12.78 -3.59 6.72
N ILE A 361 -12.95 -3.70 5.40
CA ILE A 361 -13.76 -2.81 4.57
C ILE A 361 -14.84 -3.61 3.84
N ARG A 362 -15.78 -2.88 3.24
CA ARG A 362 -16.66 -3.40 2.18
C ARG A 362 -16.48 -2.56 0.93
N LEU A 363 -16.63 -3.20 -0.22
CA LEU A 363 -16.69 -2.52 -1.51
C LEU A 363 -18.15 -2.40 -1.94
N ASP A 364 -18.50 -1.25 -2.53
CA ASP A 364 -19.81 -0.99 -3.08
C ASP A 364 -19.71 -0.38 -4.47
N ALA A 365 -20.82 -0.38 -5.20
CA ALA A 365 -20.90 0.17 -6.53
C ALA A 365 -21.08 1.70 -6.49
N SER A 366 -20.55 2.39 -7.52
CA SER A 366 -20.92 3.74 -7.87
C SER A 366 -21.68 3.75 -9.21
N PRO A 367 -22.17 4.91 -9.68
CA PRO A 367 -22.72 5.03 -11.03
C PRO A 367 -21.78 4.58 -12.16
N PHE A 368 -20.47 4.50 -11.90
CA PHE A 368 -19.47 4.09 -12.91
C PHE A 368 -19.11 2.61 -12.86
N GLY A 369 -19.61 1.86 -11.89
CA GLY A 369 -19.44 0.41 -11.83
C GLY A 369 -19.26 -0.15 -10.43
N PRO A 370 -19.05 -1.47 -10.31
CA PRO A 370 -18.84 -2.16 -9.04
C PRO A 370 -17.46 -1.82 -8.44
N GLY A 371 -17.32 -1.98 -7.12
CA GLY A 371 -16.05 -1.82 -6.40
C GLY A 371 -15.50 -0.39 -6.41
N ARG A 372 -16.34 0.63 -6.64
CA ARG A 372 -15.90 2.03 -6.77
C ARG A 372 -16.06 2.84 -5.48
N ARG A 373 -16.74 2.28 -4.48
CA ARG A 373 -16.86 2.86 -3.15
C ARG A 373 -16.26 1.92 -2.13
N LEU A 374 -15.64 2.50 -1.12
CA LEU A 374 -15.06 1.80 0.01
C LEU A 374 -15.73 2.28 1.28
N ILE A 375 -16.28 1.33 2.06
CA ILE A 375 -17.02 1.58 3.31
C ILE A 375 -16.15 1.13 4.47
N CYS A 376 -15.89 2.03 5.44
CA CYS A 376 -15.15 1.72 6.66
C CYS A 376 -15.54 2.64 7.82
N TYR A 377 -16.37 2.13 8.72
CA TYR A 377 -16.78 2.85 9.92
C TYR A 377 -15.69 2.91 10.99
N LYS A 378 -14.66 2.05 10.91
CA LYS A 378 -13.61 1.90 11.94
C LYS A 378 -14.22 1.71 13.35
N SER A 379 -15.34 1.02 13.43
CA SER A 379 -16.11 0.88 14.67
C SER A 379 -16.75 -0.50 14.75
N ARG A 380 -16.76 -1.05 15.96
CA ARG A 380 -17.40 -2.33 16.27
C ARG A 380 -18.92 -2.23 16.45
N THR A 381 -19.43 -1.01 16.59
CA THR A 381 -20.85 -0.77 16.98
C THR A 381 -21.54 0.30 16.14
N ALA A 382 -20.79 1.19 15.49
CA ALA A 382 -21.39 2.28 14.70
C ALA A 382 -21.69 1.87 13.25
N ASP A 383 -21.17 0.74 12.79
CA ASP A 383 -21.46 0.22 11.46
C ASP A 383 -22.90 -0.32 11.43
N PRO A 384 -23.79 0.24 10.61
CA PRO A 384 -25.21 -0.11 10.62
C PRO A 384 -25.51 -1.56 10.21
N ILE A 385 -24.57 -2.24 9.56
CA ILE A 385 -24.72 -3.66 9.17
C ILE A 385 -24.48 -4.63 10.34
N THR A 386 -23.77 -4.19 11.39
CA THR A 386 -23.32 -5.05 12.49
C THR A 386 -24.43 -5.88 13.16
N PRO A 387 -25.66 -5.37 13.39
CA PRO A 387 -26.71 -6.16 14.02
C PRO A 387 -27.21 -7.34 13.18
N THR A 388 -27.09 -7.26 11.86
CA THR A 388 -27.62 -8.27 10.92
C THR A 388 -26.53 -9.15 10.32
N HIS A 389 -25.34 -8.57 10.09
CA HIS A 389 -24.17 -9.23 9.50
C HIS A 389 -22.90 -8.85 10.28
N PRO A 390 -22.72 -9.38 11.49
CA PRO A 390 -21.60 -9.02 12.34
C PRO A 390 -20.24 -9.34 11.71
N GLU A 391 -20.15 -10.38 10.88
CA GLU A 391 -18.95 -10.77 10.15
C GLU A 391 -18.48 -9.72 9.11
N LEU A 392 -19.41 -8.85 8.67
CA LEU A 392 -19.13 -7.77 7.70
C LEU A 392 -18.86 -6.42 8.36
N THR A 393 -18.81 -6.36 9.69
CA THR A 393 -18.52 -5.11 10.42
C THR A 393 -17.17 -4.53 10.04
N THR A 394 -17.14 -3.26 9.64
CA THR A 394 -15.91 -2.58 9.23
C THR A 394 -15.14 -2.04 10.43
N CYS A 395 -14.48 -2.94 11.14
CA CYS A 395 -13.61 -2.70 12.28
C CYS A 395 -12.24 -3.34 12.08
N GLN A 396 -11.37 -3.31 13.07
CA GLN A 396 -10.11 -4.04 13.04
C GLN A 396 -10.39 -5.55 12.92
N TRP A 397 -9.69 -6.22 12.00
CA TRP A 397 -9.84 -7.65 11.75
C TRP A 397 -9.71 -8.52 13.01
N ARG A 398 -8.81 -8.13 13.92
CA ARG A 398 -8.54 -8.86 15.18
C ARG A 398 -9.62 -8.76 16.24
N LEU A 399 -10.54 -7.79 16.12
CA LEU A 399 -11.54 -7.50 17.14
C LEU A 399 -12.89 -8.16 16.85
N PRO A 400 -13.67 -8.55 17.90
CA PRO A 400 -15.07 -8.90 17.72
C PRO A 400 -15.85 -7.73 17.10
N PRO A 401 -16.86 -8.00 16.27
CA PRO A 401 -17.43 -9.31 15.99
C PRO A 401 -16.68 -10.11 14.91
N VAL A 402 -15.73 -9.53 14.18
CA VAL A 402 -15.00 -10.18 13.07
C VAL A 402 -14.08 -11.29 13.57
N SER A 403 -13.22 -10.99 14.55
CA SER A 403 -12.35 -11.95 15.25
C SER A 403 -11.46 -12.83 14.33
N ARG A 404 -10.95 -12.26 13.25
CA ARG A 404 -9.98 -12.89 12.32
C ARG A 404 -8.64 -12.14 12.38
N PRO A 405 -7.79 -12.34 13.41
CA PRO A 405 -6.52 -11.61 13.52
C PRO A 405 -5.68 -11.76 12.25
N GLU A 406 -5.03 -10.70 11.83
CA GLU A 406 -4.17 -10.67 10.66
C GLU A 406 -2.95 -11.60 10.83
N SER A 407 -2.48 -11.80 12.07
CA SER A 407 -1.37 -12.69 12.39
C SER A 407 -1.60 -14.15 11.98
N LEU A 408 -2.85 -14.59 11.88
CA LEU A 408 -3.17 -15.97 11.42
C LEU A 408 -2.70 -16.20 9.98
N VAL A 409 -2.59 -15.13 9.18
CA VAL A 409 -2.17 -15.19 7.77
C VAL A 409 -0.73 -14.68 7.63
N ILE A 410 -0.41 -13.54 8.27
CA ILE A 410 0.84 -12.81 8.06
C ILE A 410 1.96 -13.32 8.99
N GLY A 411 1.61 -13.88 10.14
CA GLY A 411 2.54 -14.30 11.19
C GLY A 411 2.85 -13.20 12.21
N GLN A 412 2.36 -11.99 11.99
CA GLN A 412 2.54 -10.82 12.87
C GLN A 412 1.37 -9.86 12.74
N MET A 413 1.28 -8.87 13.61
CA MET A 413 0.22 -7.85 13.61
C MET A 413 0.80 -6.47 13.84
N TYR A 414 0.06 -5.44 13.43
CA TYR A 414 0.37 -4.05 13.73
C TYR A 414 0.78 -3.85 15.19
N GLY A 415 1.99 -3.31 15.37
CA GLY A 415 2.54 -2.91 16.65
C GLY A 415 2.22 -1.46 16.97
N HIS A 416 2.84 -0.52 16.27
CA HIS A 416 2.61 0.91 16.47
C HIS A 416 3.25 1.79 15.39
N VAL A 417 3.06 3.12 15.51
CA VAL A 417 3.77 4.14 14.72
C VAL A 417 5.16 4.39 15.30
N VAL A 418 6.17 4.48 14.46
CA VAL A 418 7.56 4.78 14.85
C VAL A 418 7.78 6.29 14.92
N ARG A 419 8.28 6.80 16.03
CA ARG A 419 8.63 8.22 16.19
C ARG A 419 9.79 8.63 15.26
N THR A 420 10.81 7.80 15.20
CA THR A 420 11.98 7.97 14.33
C THR A 420 12.30 6.63 13.69
N PRO A 421 12.71 6.56 12.42
CA PRO A 421 13.09 5.30 11.82
C PRO A 421 14.12 4.57 12.67
N ALA A 422 13.90 3.27 12.88
CA ALA A 422 14.82 2.39 13.59
C ALA A 422 15.63 1.54 12.62
N ASP A 423 16.78 1.08 13.04
CA ASP A 423 17.54 0.11 12.27
C ASP A 423 16.85 -1.25 12.33
N TRP A 424 16.84 -1.93 11.21
CA TRP A 424 16.51 -3.35 11.17
C TRP A 424 17.65 -4.15 11.78
N VAL A 425 17.36 -4.98 12.76
CA VAL A 425 18.36 -5.81 13.44
C VAL A 425 18.17 -7.26 13.03
N VAL A 426 19.20 -7.83 12.42
CA VAL A 426 19.21 -9.22 11.94
C VAL A 426 19.20 -10.18 13.13
N VAL A 427 18.31 -11.17 13.06
CA VAL A 427 18.36 -12.37 13.89
C VAL A 427 18.26 -13.59 12.98
N ASN A 428 18.74 -14.76 13.42
CA ASN A 428 18.73 -15.98 12.61
C ASN A 428 19.41 -15.79 11.24
N SER A 429 20.61 -15.23 11.23
CA SER A 429 21.39 -14.90 10.02
C SER A 429 21.71 -16.12 9.14
N GLY A 430 21.61 -17.33 9.68
CA GLY A 430 21.70 -18.59 8.93
C GLY A 430 20.47 -18.94 8.10
N HIS A 431 19.37 -18.21 8.24
CA HIS A 431 18.15 -18.46 7.48
C HIS A 431 18.34 -18.17 5.98
N TRP A 432 17.69 -18.95 5.12
CA TRP A 432 17.81 -18.82 3.66
C TRP A 432 17.52 -17.41 3.12
N LEU A 433 16.71 -16.62 3.82
CA LEU A 433 16.46 -15.22 3.47
C LEU A 433 17.74 -14.40 3.36
N TYR A 434 18.73 -14.68 4.20
CA TYR A 434 20.02 -13.97 4.23
C TYR A 434 21.11 -14.62 3.39
N GLU A 435 20.81 -15.67 2.62
CA GLU A 435 21.79 -16.34 1.78
C GLU A 435 22.52 -15.36 0.83
N GLY A 436 23.85 -15.38 0.87
CA GLY A 436 24.71 -14.53 0.03
C GLY A 436 24.73 -13.05 0.42
N THR A 437 24.18 -12.66 1.59
CA THR A 437 24.26 -11.29 2.12
C THR A 437 25.52 -11.05 2.94
N GLY A 438 26.10 -12.08 3.53
CA GLY A 438 27.24 -11.99 4.44
C GLY A 438 26.92 -11.45 5.82
N VAL A 439 25.64 -11.25 6.17
CA VAL A 439 25.22 -10.73 7.47
C VAL A 439 25.40 -11.74 8.60
N ARG A 440 25.50 -11.22 9.82
CA ARG A 440 25.53 -11.97 11.09
C ARG A 440 24.42 -11.46 11.98
N ASP A 441 24.07 -12.26 13.00
CA ASP A 441 23.14 -11.81 14.04
C ASP A 441 23.63 -10.53 14.69
N GLY A 442 22.73 -9.56 14.86
CA GLY A 442 23.03 -8.21 15.34
C GLY A 442 23.43 -7.19 14.29
N ASP A 443 23.72 -7.60 13.05
CA ASP A 443 23.96 -6.66 11.94
C ASP A 443 22.71 -5.82 11.67
N ARG A 444 22.95 -4.59 11.16
CA ARG A 444 21.90 -3.60 11.02
C ARG A 444 21.73 -3.16 9.57
N PHE A 445 20.47 -2.94 9.16
CA PHE A 445 20.12 -2.18 7.96
C PHE A 445 19.57 -0.84 8.43
N VAL A 446 20.26 0.23 8.04
CA VAL A 446 20.04 1.57 8.59
C VAL A 446 18.64 2.09 8.26
N SER A 447 17.91 2.56 9.26
CA SER A 447 16.60 3.22 9.15
C SER A 447 15.58 2.44 8.31
N LEU A 448 15.64 1.11 8.28
CA LEU A 448 14.73 0.30 7.47
C LEU A 448 13.36 0.12 8.14
N VAL A 449 13.27 0.23 9.46
CA VAL A 449 12.00 0.16 10.21
C VAL A 449 11.45 1.56 10.42
N GLY A 450 10.34 1.88 9.75
CA GLY A 450 9.81 3.22 9.85
C GLY A 450 8.35 3.37 9.42
N GLN A 451 7.78 4.52 9.74
CA GLN A 451 6.37 4.87 9.70
C GLN A 451 5.57 4.05 10.71
N GLU A 452 5.26 2.82 10.38
CA GLU A 452 4.61 1.84 11.25
C GLU A 452 5.42 0.54 11.23
N TYR A 453 5.21 -0.28 12.25
CA TYR A 453 5.85 -1.58 12.36
C TYR A 453 4.87 -2.62 12.87
N ASP A 454 5.14 -3.88 12.52
CA ASP A 454 4.42 -5.03 13.03
C ASP A 454 5.24 -5.76 14.11
N THR A 455 4.53 -6.52 14.93
CA THR A 455 5.08 -7.30 16.03
C THR A 455 4.55 -8.73 16.01
N PHE A 456 5.39 -9.68 16.38
CA PHE A 456 5.05 -11.07 16.55
C PHE A 456 4.29 -11.34 17.85
N TYR A 457 3.21 -12.10 17.76
CA TYR A 457 2.38 -12.53 18.90
C TYR A 457 2.31 -14.05 18.93
N PRO A 458 3.16 -14.74 19.74
CA PRO A 458 3.33 -16.20 19.69
C PRO A 458 2.03 -17.01 19.83
N LYS A 459 1.05 -16.50 20.56
CA LYS A 459 -0.24 -17.17 20.80
C LYS A 459 -1.27 -16.98 19.68
N LEU A 460 -1.02 -16.03 18.78
CA LEU A 460 -1.94 -15.64 17.72
C LEU A 460 -1.33 -15.82 16.32
N SER A 461 -0.07 -16.18 16.23
CA SER A 461 0.62 -16.46 14.98
C SER A 461 0.65 -17.96 14.68
N PRO A 462 0.78 -18.37 13.42
CA PRO A 462 0.85 -19.80 13.06
C PRO A 462 1.97 -20.53 13.80
N PRO A 463 1.75 -21.80 14.19
CA PRO A 463 2.80 -22.63 14.76
C PRO A 463 4.02 -22.72 13.83
N GLY A 464 5.23 -22.70 14.41
CA GLY A 464 6.46 -22.73 13.61
C GLY A 464 6.86 -21.40 12.97
N THR A 465 6.18 -20.29 13.32
CA THR A 465 6.63 -18.96 12.89
C THR A 465 8.00 -18.64 13.48
N GLU A 466 8.95 -18.33 12.61
CA GLU A 466 10.31 -17.93 12.95
C GLU A 466 10.50 -16.42 12.79
N LEU A 467 11.39 -15.85 13.63
CA LEU A 467 11.83 -14.46 13.49
C LEU A 467 13.12 -14.41 12.66
N TRP A 468 13.19 -13.46 11.72
CA TRP A 468 14.40 -13.17 10.96
C TRP A 468 14.88 -11.72 11.15
N ALA A 469 14.08 -10.87 11.83
CA ALA A 469 14.55 -9.62 12.41
C ALA A 469 13.82 -9.31 13.72
N GLN A 470 14.51 -8.58 14.60
CA GLN A 470 13.95 -8.09 15.85
C GLN A 470 14.61 -6.76 16.20
N SER A 471 13.87 -5.67 16.09
CA SER A 471 14.43 -4.32 16.17
C SER A 471 13.74 -3.51 17.27
N PRO A 472 14.48 -2.99 18.25
CA PRO A 472 13.93 -2.02 19.20
C PRO A 472 13.42 -0.77 18.47
N THR A 473 12.23 -0.31 18.83
CA THR A 473 11.61 0.88 18.26
C THR A 473 11.32 1.92 19.33
N VAL A 474 11.22 3.18 18.91
CA VAL A 474 10.76 4.28 19.76
C VAL A 474 9.41 4.74 19.21
N THR A 475 8.36 4.51 19.96
CA THR A 475 7.02 5.00 19.62
C THR A 475 6.93 6.52 19.79
N ALA A 476 5.97 7.15 19.14
CA ALA A 476 5.71 8.58 19.34
C ALA A 476 5.30 8.85 20.80
N ALA A 477 5.82 9.93 21.40
CA ALA A 477 5.65 10.19 22.84
C ALA A 477 4.20 10.54 23.26
N ASP A 478 3.41 11.05 22.34
CA ASP A 478 1.97 11.29 22.46
C ASP A 478 1.14 9.98 22.36
N GLN A 479 1.81 8.91 22.02
CA GLN A 479 1.32 7.55 21.91
C GLN A 479 2.06 6.63 22.89
N ALA A 480 2.62 7.19 23.97
CA ALA A 480 3.06 6.38 25.12
C ALA A 480 1.86 5.51 25.51
N ASP A 481 1.92 4.27 25.06
CA ASP A 481 0.78 3.39 25.08
C ASP A 481 0.46 2.98 26.50
N PRO A 482 -0.66 3.47 27.08
CA PRO A 482 -1.10 3.04 28.40
C PRO A 482 -1.49 1.54 28.42
N THR A 483 -1.54 0.87 27.26
CA THR A 483 -1.92 -0.53 27.12
C THR A 483 -0.74 -1.48 27.01
N GLY A 484 0.51 -0.97 27.00
CA GLY A 484 1.73 -1.79 27.02
C GLY A 484 2.06 -2.47 25.70
N HIS A 485 1.80 -1.82 24.56
CA HIS A 485 2.22 -2.35 23.24
C HIS A 485 3.73 -2.53 23.19
N PRO A 486 4.20 -3.62 22.58
CA PRO A 486 5.61 -3.87 22.50
C PRO A 486 6.31 -2.81 21.63
N THR A 487 7.35 -2.19 22.18
CA THR A 487 8.25 -1.30 21.44
C THR A 487 9.27 -2.10 20.65
N LEU A 488 8.81 -3.12 19.95
CA LEU A 488 9.64 -4.11 19.29
C LEU A 488 9.07 -4.48 17.93
N HIS A 489 9.71 -4.00 16.88
CA HIS A 489 9.47 -4.50 15.53
C HIS A 489 9.98 -5.93 15.40
N THR A 490 9.23 -6.76 14.70
CA THR A 490 9.68 -8.08 14.27
C THR A 490 9.42 -8.30 12.78
N ALA A 491 10.20 -9.19 12.18
CA ALA A 491 9.93 -9.75 10.88
C ALA A 491 9.80 -11.27 11.00
N THR A 492 8.81 -11.84 10.34
CA THR A 492 8.41 -13.24 10.53
C THR A 492 8.45 -14.03 9.22
N VAL A 493 8.64 -15.32 9.35
CA VAL A 493 8.47 -16.29 8.27
C VAL A 493 7.82 -17.55 8.82
N HIS A 494 6.89 -18.13 8.09
CA HIS A 494 6.29 -19.43 8.44
C HIS A 494 5.89 -20.19 7.19
N THR A 495 5.74 -21.51 7.35
CA THR A 495 5.23 -22.39 6.31
C THR A 495 3.74 -22.63 6.52
N THR A 496 2.93 -22.48 5.47
CA THR A 496 1.50 -22.80 5.51
C THR A 496 1.28 -24.32 5.57
N PRO A 497 0.12 -24.80 6.03
CA PRO A 497 -0.19 -26.24 6.00
C PRO A 497 -0.08 -26.89 4.62
N ALA A 498 -0.25 -26.12 3.55
CA ALA A 498 -0.13 -26.58 2.17
C ALA A 498 1.31 -26.52 1.61
N GLY A 499 2.30 -26.14 2.43
CA GLY A 499 3.72 -26.09 2.05
C GLY A 499 4.17 -24.75 1.44
N GLY A 500 3.27 -23.78 1.26
CA GLY A 500 3.65 -22.42 0.87
C GLY A 500 4.39 -21.70 2.00
N THR A 501 5.14 -20.65 1.67
CA THR A 501 5.88 -19.84 2.65
C THR A 501 5.30 -18.43 2.70
N VAL A 502 5.05 -17.92 3.90
CA VAL A 502 4.70 -16.53 4.13
C VAL A 502 5.86 -15.81 4.79
N VAL A 503 6.32 -14.75 4.16
CA VAL A 503 7.40 -13.86 4.64
C VAL A 503 6.78 -12.50 4.94
N ALA A 504 7.06 -11.92 6.11
CA ALA A 504 6.58 -10.60 6.48
C ALA A 504 7.71 -9.73 7.03
N ALA A 505 7.86 -8.54 6.45
CA ALA A 505 8.92 -7.60 6.83
C ALA A 505 8.52 -6.68 8.00
N GLY A 506 7.25 -6.39 8.19
CA GLY A 506 6.75 -5.53 9.27
C GLY A 506 7.22 -4.08 9.21
N THR A 507 7.50 -3.56 8.01
CA THR A 507 7.89 -2.16 7.79
C THR A 507 7.44 -1.65 6.42
N TYR A 508 7.02 -0.38 6.32
CA TYR A 508 6.70 0.26 5.03
C TYR A 508 7.94 0.55 4.18
N GLN A 509 9.09 0.73 4.82
CA GLN A 509 10.26 1.33 4.19
C GLN A 509 11.08 0.34 3.38
N TRP A 510 10.64 -0.92 3.26
CA TRP A 510 11.34 -1.96 2.51
C TRP A 510 11.68 -1.54 1.08
N SER A 511 10.72 -0.95 0.36
CA SER A 511 10.88 -0.51 -1.02
C SER A 511 11.99 0.53 -1.19
N TRP A 512 12.21 1.39 -0.20
CA TRP A 512 13.21 2.45 -0.26
C TRP A 512 14.65 1.92 -0.19
N ALA A 513 14.86 0.77 0.44
CA ALA A 513 16.17 0.13 0.45
C ALA A 513 16.55 -0.52 -0.90
N LEU A 514 15.64 -0.61 -1.86
CA LEU A 514 15.83 -1.27 -3.14
C LEU A 514 16.22 -0.33 -4.30
N ASP A 515 15.70 0.90 -4.29
CA ASP A 515 15.94 1.90 -5.34
C ASP A 515 15.81 3.31 -4.75
N THR A 516 16.61 4.26 -5.24
CA THR A 516 16.60 5.65 -4.77
C THR A 516 15.40 6.46 -5.26
N PHE A 517 14.59 5.91 -6.18
CA PHE A 517 13.44 6.61 -6.71
C PHE A 517 12.38 6.84 -5.63
N GLY A 518 11.80 8.03 -5.61
CA GLY A 518 10.72 8.38 -4.69
C GLY A 518 11.18 8.92 -3.33
N GLN A 519 12.44 8.70 -2.94
CA GLN A 519 12.95 9.17 -1.63
C GLN A 519 12.77 10.69 -1.45
N HIS A 520 12.93 11.48 -2.49
CA HIS A 520 12.77 12.94 -2.44
C HIS A 520 11.30 13.42 -2.29
N TYR A 521 10.32 12.55 -2.53
CA TYR A 521 8.91 12.86 -2.28
C TYR A 521 8.51 12.74 -0.81
N TYR A 522 9.45 12.30 0.04
CA TYR A 522 9.21 12.12 1.47
C TYR A 522 10.21 12.93 2.31
N GLN A 523 9.75 14.03 2.89
CA GLN A 523 10.63 14.97 3.61
C GLN A 523 11.27 14.32 4.85
N GLY A 524 12.59 14.16 4.83
CA GLY A 524 13.43 14.02 6.02
C GLY A 524 13.49 12.65 6.70
N ARG A 525 13.00 11.56 6.09
CA ARG A 525 13.05 10.21 6.69
C ARG A 525 13.41 9.18 5.64
N PHE A 526 14.69 9.08 5.29
CA PHE A 526 15.15 8.19 4.23
C PHE A 526 15.76 6.90 4.79
N THR A 527 15.30 5.76 4.25
CA THR A 527 16.06 4.52 4.27
C THR A 527 17.05 4.55 3.12
N PRO A 528 18.35 4.44 3.36
CA PRO A 528 19.32 4.33 2.28
C PRO A 528 19.14 3.00 1.52
N THR A 529 19.49 2.98 0.24
CA THR A 529 19.56 1.71 -0.50
C THR A 529 20.61 0.79 0.12
N ASP A 530 20.26 -0.50 0.24
CA ASP A 530 21.14 -1.52 0.83
C ASP A 530 21.16 -2.77 -0.06
N ALA A 531 22.34 -3.13 -0.56
CA ALA A 531 22.52 -4.29 -1.42
C ALA A 531 22.14 -5.61 -0.73
N ARG A 532 22.22 -5.68 0.60
CA ARG A 532 21.84 -6.85 1.39
C ARG A 532 20.32 -7.01 1.41
N VAL A 533 19.56 -5.91 1.55
CA VAL A 533 18.08 -5.92 1.43
C VAL A 533 17.67 -6.33 0.01
N ALA A 534 18.35 -5.81 -1.01
CA ALA A 534 18.12 -6.23 -2.40
C ALA A 534 18.40 -7.73 -2.59
N ARG A 535 19.45 -8.29 -1.95
CA ARG A 535 19.76 -9.72 -1.99
C ARG A 535 18.68 -10.55 -1.28
N VAL A 536 18.21 -10.14 -0.10
CA VAL A 536 17.11 -10.80 0.61
C VAL A 536 15.86 -10.84 -0.29
N THR A 537 15.51 -9.72 -0.91
CA THR A 537 14.37 -9.67 -1.81
C THR A 537 14.55 -10.61 -3.02
N ALA A 538 15.74 -10.65 -3.60
CA ALA A 538 16.07 -11.59 -4.68
C ALA A 538 15.99 -13.06 -4.23
N ASN A 539 16.37 -13.39 -2.99
CA ASN A 539 16.24 -14.73 -2.44
C ASN A 539 14.75 -15.13 -2.31
N ILE A 540 13.87 -14.22 -1.89
CA ILE A 540 12.42 -14.44 -1.85
C ILE A 540 11.90 -14.80 -3.26
N TYR A 541 12.24 -14.00 -4.28
CA TYR A 541 11.81 -14.25 -5.66
C TYR A 541 12.33 -15.58 -6.20
N ARG A 542 13.63 -15.83 -6.04
CA ARG A 542 14.28 -17.07 -6.51
C ARG A 542 13.63 -18.31 -5.91
N ARG A 543 13.44 -18.33 -4.58
CA ARG A 543 12.95 -19.51 -3.88
C ARG A 543 11.44 -19.69 -4.03
N LEU A 544 10.67 -18.62 -3.92
CA LEU A 544 9.21 -18.70 -3.84
C LEU A 544 8.53 -18.42 -5.19
N GLY A 545 9.10 -17.55 -6.00
CA GLY A 545 8.57 -17.18 -7.32
C GLY A 545 9.09 -18.10 -8.43
N ASP A 546 10.42 -18.16 -8.61
CA ASP A 546 11.03 -18.89 -9.73
C ASP A 546 11.06 -20.40 -9.49
N GLY A 547 10.97 -20.85 -8.24
CA GLY A 547 10.95 -22.25 -7.86
C GLY A 547 12.29 -22.97 -8.04
N VAL A 548 13.37 -22.22 -7.98
CA VAL A 548 14.72 -22.76 -7.91
C VAL A 548 15.08 -22.85 -6.44
N GLY A 549 14.88 -24.06 -5.88
CA GLY A 549 15.29 -24.40 -4.51
C GLY A 549 16.69 -24.93 -4.47
#